data_eff9f936833bf4de2a5d091ed2f78f92
#
_entry.id   eff9f936833bf4de2a5d091ed2f78f92
#
_cell.length_a   1.000
_cell.length_b   1.000
_cell.length_c   1.000
_cell.angle_alpha   90.00
_cell.angle_beta   90.00
_cell.angle_gamma   90.00
#
_symmetry.space_group_name_H-M   'P 1'
#
loop_
_entity.id
_entity.type
_entity.pdbx_description
1 polymer ?
#
loop_
_entity_poly.entity_id
_entity_poly.type
_entity_poly.pdbx_seq_one_letter_code
_entity_poly.pdbx_strand_id
1 'polypeptide(L)'
;MSDPVEVTGDLNMFVQLHGTLKDPEGNGSVEVKNGSVAGIGFDDFTAMLSLANDNLKIEQAMLNKDIYKASAYGDVPLDLFRSKEQRRDPNAQMNVQLNLDNARLGILQVISPMVEWGVGETQGQVKLAGTLEEPLVYGAVKIPDGSLKFKHVQTVIENIHTDIEFEGNKVALKDISAKLGKGSFKGSGTYALRSNEREAYQLDLVADNAEIASDIFTGRINGNLTVTPQRFIVRPEAGSAPPPGKGPRFSYRPLLKGEVRFDDVLVNMPTIPEFGEGESNIGLDVQITLGPKIHLYNKYLYDLWLAGGLHIQGSTLYTNISGTISADRGSISYLRTQFKVRSASAAWPIPGSVLPTVNLEATAKFQRYDIGMRISGPLEEMDLQLNSSPPLTKDQIVRMLTLQREATGSEGVDSDDLQNLMTAGLEMAVFGDVEQIFKEALGLDEFRVYSGKLRSGIEMDTRRNREFTPDERNQYNVLFSKYLTDNFMVGYTTSMDNEHHSVFGQYEISKHLNINYSLNENNENWYGLEYRLTF
;
A
#
# COMPACT_ATOMS: atom_id res chain seq x y z
N MET A 1 -14.26 -1.04 16.77
CA MET A 1 -13.64 -1.44 18.06
C MET A 1 -12.16 -1.51 17.79
N SER A 2 -11.34 -0.70 18.43
CA SER A 2 -9.88 -0.83 18.31
C SER A 2 -9.48 -2.18 18.92
N ASP A 3 -8.62 -2.91 18.23
CA ASP A 3 -8.07 -4.15 18.74
C ASP A 3 -7.44 -3.92 20.12
N PRO A 4 -7.59 -4.88 21.05
CA PRO A 4 -7.00 -4.74 22.39
C PRO A 4 -5.49 -4.62 22.27
N VAL A 5 -4.93 -3.59 22.92
CA VAL A 5 -3.48 -3.41 22.98
C VAL A 5 -2.87 -4.59 23.73
N GLU A 6 -2.01 -5.36 23.06
CA GLU A 6 -1.32 -6.49 23.66
C GLU A 6 -0.28 -5.99 24.65
N VAL A 7 -0.36 -6.47 25.90
CA VAL A 7 0.57 -6.15 26.97
C VAL A 7 1.15 -7.47 27.52
N THR A 8 2.48 -7.55 27.58
CA THR A 8 3.20 -8.70 28.11
C THR A 8 4.19 -8.26 29.18
N GLY A 9 4.69 -9.19 29.99
CA GLY A 9 5.74 -8.96 30.99
C GLY A 9 5.50 -9.71 32.31
N ASP A 10 6.51 -9.70 33.15
CA ASP A 10 6.48 -10.28 34.51
C ASP A 10 5.93 -9.23 35.47
N LEU A 11 4.65 -9.35 35.83
CA LEU A 11 3.97 -8.42 36.73
C LEU A 11 4.13 -8.82 38.17
N ASN A 12 4.63 -7.88 38.97
CA ASN A 12 4.66 -7.94 40.45
C ASN A 12 3.87 -6.75 40.98
N MET A 13 2.84 -7.00 41.78
CA MET A 13 1.95 -5.95 42.26
C MET A 13 1.68 -6.16 43.75
N PHE A 14 1.81 -5.09 44.52
CA PHE A 14 1.37 -5.00 45.90
C PHE A 14 0.33 -3.92 46.06
N VAL A 15 -0.81 -4.24 46.67
CA VAL A 15 -1.90 -3.28 46.90
C VAL A 15 -2.41 -3.49 48.33
N GLN A 16 -2.48 -2.39 49.08
CA GLN A 16 -3.09 -2.34 50.38
C GLN A 16 -4.24 -1.35 50.36
N LEU A 17 -5.48 -1.84 50.55
CA LEU A 17 -6.69 -1.03 50.53
C LEU A 17 -7.33 -1.04 51.90
N HIS A 18 -7.89 0.11 52.29
CA HIS A 18 -8.70 0.30 53.46
C HIS A 18 -9.86 1.24 53.17
N GLY A 19 -10.68 1.57 54.15
CA GLY A 19 -11.88 2.38 53.93
C GLY A 19 -13.12 1.60 53.49
N THR A 20 -13.93 2.13 52.62
CA THR A 20 -15.18 1.52 52.15
C THR A 20 -15.17 1.33 50.65
N LEU A 21 -16.07 0.49 50.10
CA LEU A 21 -16.24 0.34 48.63
C LEU A 21 -16.69 1.65 47.96
N LYS A 22 -17.27 2.58 48.69
CA LYS A 22 -17.67 3.89 48.16
C LYS A 22 -16.56 4.92 48.24
N ASP A 23 -15.66 4.76 49.18
CA ASP A 23 -14.53 5.65 49.45
C ASP A 23 -13.32 4.79 49.81
N PRO A 24 -12.69 4.18 48.79
CA PRO A 24 -11.52 3.37 48.97
C PRO A 24 -10.27 4.24 49.13
N GLU A 25 -9.47 3.90 50.13
CA GLU A 25 -8.16 4.51 50.35
C GLU A 25 -7.09 3.41 50.32
N GLY A 26 -5.88 3.75 49.92
CA GLY A 26 -4.79 2.76 49.95
C GLY A 26 -3.55 3.17 49.19
N ASN A 27 -2.59 2.28 49.23
CA ASN A 27 -1.32 2.42 48.55
C ASN A 27 -1.04 1.17 47.72
N GLY A 28 -0.34 1.36 46.62
CA GLY A 28 0.07 0.25 45.79
C GLY A 28 1.40 0.50 45.09
N SER A 29 2.07 -0.60 44.79
CA SER A 29 3.23 -0.58 43.92
C SER A 29 3.05 -1.60 42.80
N VAL A 30 3.48 -1.23 41.62
CA VAL A 30 3.47 -2.09 40.42
C VAL A 30 4.88 -2.13 39.88
N GLU A 31 5.36 -3.34 39.60
CA GLU A 31 6.61 -3.57 38.89
C GLU A 31 6.34 -4.53 37.75
N VAL A 32 6.76 -4.16 36.54
CA VAL A 32 6.70 -5.04 35.35
C VAL A 32 8.10 -5.14 34.79
N LYS A 33 8.61 -6.36 34.68
CA LYS A 33 9.93 -6.65 34.08
C LYS A 33 9.79 -7.29 32.73
N ASN A 34 10.75 -7.02 31.84
CA ASN A 34 10.78 -7.57 30.48
C ASN A 34 9.43 -7.44 29.76
N GLY A 35 8.81 -6.27 29.92
CA GLY A 35 7.47 -6.04 29.42
C GLY A 35 7.44 -5.56 27.97
N SER A 36 6.26 -5.66 27.37
CA SER A 36 5.98 -4.99 26.11
C SER A 36 4.56 -4.43 26.09
N VAL A 37 4.39 -3.31 25.37
CA VAL A 37 3.09 -2.72 25.06
C VAL A 37 3.02 -2.53 23.56
N ALA A 38 2.03 -3.16 22.91
CA ALA A 38 1.88 -3.16 21.44
C ALA A 38 3.17 -3.56 20.69
N GLY A 39 3.89 -4.56 21.21
CA GLY A 39 5.13 -5.04 20.61
C GLY A 39 6.38 -4.20 20.94
N ILE A 40 6.25 -3.06 21.64
CA ILE A 40 7.40 -2.26 22.09
C ILE A 40 7.86 -2.76 23.46
N GLY A 41 9.01 -3.42 23.47
CA GLY A 41 9.61 -3.93 24.68
C GLY A 41 10.22 -2.83 25.57
N PHE A 42 10.14 -3.01 26.89
CA PHE A 42 10.85 -2.23 27.91
C PHE A 42 11.48 -3.18 28.94
N ASP A 43 12.52 -2.70 29.62
CA ASP A 43 13.26 -3.54 30.60
C ASP A 43 12.53 -3.59 31.93
N ASP A 44 12.15 -2.42 32.45
CA ASP A 44 11.34 -2.33 33.65
C ASP A 44 10.40 -1.13 33.65
N PHE A 45 9.25 -1.34 34.25
CA PHE A 45 8.29 -0.31 34.61
C PHE A 45 8.00 -0.43 36.11
N THR A 46 8.15 0.66 36.84
CA THR A 46 7.79 0.73 38.25
C THR A 46 6.85 1.88 38.50
N ALA A 47 5.83 1.67 39.34
CA ALA A 47 4.93 2.74 39.77
C ALA A 47 4.60 2.61 41.24
N MET A 48 4.59 3.75 41.93
CA MET A 48 4.09 3.90 43.30
C MET A 48 2.82 4.78 43.24
N LEU A 49 1.75 4.25 43.76
CA LEU A 49 0.43 4.82 43.68
C LEU A 49 -0.19 4.99 45.05
N SER A 50 -0.90 6.07 45.29
CA SER A 50 -1.74 6.23 46.46
C SER A 50 -3.15 6.63 46.04
N LEU A 51 -4.14 6.14 46.72
CA LEU A 51 -5.55 6.36 46.47
C LEU A 51 -6.21 7.00 47.69
N ALA A 52 -6.77 8.16 47.51
CA ALA A 52 -7.56 8.85 48.52
C ALA A 52 -8.50 9.87 47.87
N ASN A 53 -9.69 10.10 48.49
CA ASN A 53 -10.63 11.11 48.04
C ASN A 53 -11.02 11.01 46.56
N ASP A 54 -11.30 9.83 46.08
CA ASP A 54 -11.64 9.57 44.67
C ASP A 54 -10.55 9.97 43.67
N ASN A 55 -9.31 10.11 44.14
CA ASN A 55 -8.15 10.49 43.34
C ASN A 55 -7.01 9.48 43.45
N LEU A 56 -6.51 9.04 42.31
CA LEU A 56 -5.33 8.21 42.21
C LEU A 56 -4.11 9.12 42.02
N LYS A 57 -3.28 9.20 43.02
CA LYS A 57 -2.02 9.92 42.94
C LYS A 57 -0.91 8.98 42.49
N ILE A 58 -0.26 9.34 41.40
CA ILE A 58 0.98 8.74 40.95
C ILE A 58 2.11 9.44 41.70
N GLU A 59 2.61 8.80 42.75
CA GLU A 59 3.73 9.34 43.52
C GLU A 59 4.99 9.37 42.65
N GLN A 60 5.21 8.26 41.93
CA GLN A 60 6.25 8.12 40.95
C GLN A 60 5.91 6.95 40.01
N ALA A 61 6.06 7.15 38.71
CA ALA A 61 6.11 6.07 37.73
C ALA A 61 7.38 6.23 36.91
N MET A 62 8.07 5.15 36.64
CA MET A 62 9.32 5.13 35.86
C MET A 62 9.27 3.99 34.85
N LEU A 63 9.64 4.30 33.64
CA LEU A 63 9.82 3.36 32.53
C LEU A 63 11.27 3.42 32.05
N ASN A 64 11.94 2.30 32.00
CA ASN A 64 13.31 2.20 31.53
C ASN A 64 13.43 1.20 30.37
N LYS A 65 14.23 1.54 29.39
CA LYS A 65 14.65 0.67 28.28
C LYS A 65 16.04 1.07 27.82
N ASP A 66 17.04 0.24 28.13
CA ASP A 66 18.45 0.56 27.87
C ASP A 66 18.83 1.93 28.49
N ILE A 67 19.25 2.89 27.65
CA ILE A 67 19.56 4.27 28.05
C ILE A 67 18.32 5.20 28.13
N TYR A 68 17.16 4.73 27.65
CA TYR A 68 15.95 5.54 27.55
C TYR A 68 15.15 5.49 28.86
N LYS A 69 14.71 6.68 29.31
CA LYS A 69 13.95 6.83 30.55
C LYS A 69 12.76 7.77 30.37
N ALA A 70 11.65 7.39 30.97
CA ALA A 70 10.51 8.26 31.14
C ALA A 70 10.01 8.16 32.58
N SER A 71 9.59 9.29 33.14
CA SER A 71 8.98 9.32 34.48
C SER A 71 7.72 10.15 34.48
N ALA A 72 6.78 9.75 35.33
CA ALA A 72 5.52 10.48 35.52
C ALA A 72 5.18 10.61 37.00
N TYR A 73 4.53 11.70 37.36
CA TYR A 73 3.95 11.92 38.68
C TYR A 73 2.75 12.86 38.58
N GLY A 74 1.83 12.78 39.52
CA GLY A 74 0.66 13.66 39.55
C GLY A 74 -0.61 12.98 39.99
N ASP A 75 -1.71 13.63 39.72
CA ASP A 75 -3.03 13.28 40.20
C ASP A 75 -3.96 12.92 39.03
N VAL A 76 -4.66 11.79 39.20
CA VAL A 76 -5.60 11.25 38.20
C VAL A 76 -6.93 10.93 38.90
N PRO A 77 -8.02 11.63 38.59
CA PRO A 77 -9.32 11.32 39.19
C PRO A 77 -9.78 9.90 38.85
N LEU A 78 -10.34 9.18 39.80
CA LEU A 78 -10.90 7.83 39.55
C LEU A 78 -12.05 7.85 38.54
N ASP A 79 -12.71 8.99 38.36
CA ASP A 79 -13.75 9.16 37.34
C ASP A 79 -13.29 8.94 35.92
N LEU A 80 -11.97 8.96 35.64
CA LEU A 80 -11.36 8.52 34.40
C LEU A 80 -11.66 7.06 34.06
N PHE A 81 -11.73 6.22 35.05
CA PHE A 81 -11.92 4.78 34.92
C PHE A 81 -13.39 4.36 35.04
N ARG A 82 -14.31 5.30 35.23
CA ARG A 82 -15.76 5.08 35.39
C ARG A 82 -16.50 5.34 34.07
N SER A 83 -17.59 4.61 33.85
CA SER A 83 -18.51 4.95 32.76
C SER A 83 -19.15 6.33 32.97
N LYS A 84 -19.62 6.99 31.89
CA LYS A 84 -20.21 8.35 32.01
C LYS A 84 -21.32 8.46 33.06
N GLU A 85 -22.12 7.38 33.21
CA GLU A 85 -23.24 7.30 34.14
C GLU A 85 -22.79 7.12 35.61
N GLN A 86 -21.55 6.65 35.81
CA GLN A 86 -20.97 6.35 37.13
C GLN A 86 -20.04 7.45 37.63
N ARG A 87 -19.76 8.48 36.84
CA ARG A 87 -18.90 9.59 37.22
C ARG A 87 -19.53 10.42 38.33
N ARG A 88 -18.75 10.74 39.35
CA ARG A 88 -19.18 11.53 40.51
C ARG A 88 -18.95 13.01 40.31
N ASP A 89 -17.84 13.39 39.69
CA ASP A 89 -17.49 14.76 39.35
C ASP A 89 -17.04 14.87 37.88
N PRO A 90 -17.93 15.32 36.97
CA PRO A 90 -17.56 15.51 35.55
C PRO A 90 -16.48 16.58 35.34
N ASN A 91 -16.26 17.46 36.34
CA ASN A 91 -15.28 18.55 36.28
C ASN A 91 -13.96 18.20 36.99
N ALA A 92 -13.82 16.96 37.46
CA ALA A 92 -12.58 16.51 38.09
C ALA A 92 -11.38 16.71 37.16
N GLN A 93 -10.35 17.39 37.63
CA GLN A 93 -9.19 17.78 36.84
C GLN A 93 -8.04 16.83 37.09
N MET A 94 -7.44 16.34 36.03
CA MET A 94 -6.17 15.65 36.08
C MET A 94 -5.01 16.65 36.09
N ASN A 95 -3.90 16.24 36.69
CA ASN A 95 -2.67 17.02 36.73
C ASN A 95 -1.48 16.05 36.78
N VAL A 96 -1.05 15.58 35.61
CA VAL A 96 0.05 14.60 35.49
C VAL A 96 1.20 15.26 34.75
N GLN A 97 2.37 15.17 35.33
CA GLN A 97 3.62 15.60 34.71
C GLN A 97 4.40 14.39 34.21
N LEU A 98 4.77 14.42 32.94
CA LEU A 98 5.58 13.45 32.26
C LEU A 98 6.94 14.09 31.95
N ASN A 99 8.03 13.47 32.36
CA ASN A 99 9.38 13.86 32.00
C ASN A 99 9.96 12.79 31.09
N LEU A 100 10.47 13.23 29.96
CA LEU A 100 11.17 12.42 28.98
C LEU A 100 12.67 12.71 29.07
N ASP A 101 13.42 11.72 29.45
CA ASP A 101 14.88 11.78 29.47
C ASP A 101 15.40 10.64 28.60
N ASN A 102 15.79 10.96 27.39
CA ASN A 102 16.10 9.97 26.36
C ASN A 102 14.96 8.97 26.09
N ALA A 103 13.72 9.44 26.00
CA ALA A 103 12.63 8.56 25.59
C ALA A 103 12.80 8.13 24.12
N ARG A 104 12.34 6.92 23.79
CA ARG A 104 12.60 6.31 22.49
C ARG A 104 11.52 6.68 21.46
N LEU A 105 11.93 7.09 20.24
CA LEU A 105 11.02 7.28 19.11
C LEU A 105 10.26 6.00 18.68
N GLY A 106 10.66 4.83 19.18
CA GLY A 106 9.96 3.56 18.94
C GLY A 106 8.46 3.58 19.27
N ILE A 107 8.01 4.49 20.14
CA ILE A 107 6.57 4.67 20.44
C ILE A 107 5.74 5.01 19.18
N LEU A 108 6.36 5.54 18.15
CA LEU A 108 5.67 5.84 16.89
C LEU A 108 5.13 4.59 16.18
N GLN A 109 5.70 3.41 16.44
CA GLN A 109 5.18 2.13 15.92
C GLN A 109 3.80 1.80 16.50
N VAL A 110 3.51 2.23 17.73
CA VAL A 110 2.18 2.05 18.35
C VAL A 110 1.15 3.00 17.76
N ILE A 111 1.61 4.23 17.45
CA ILE A 111 0.72 5.30 16.96
C ILE A 111 0.37 5.09 15.48
N SER A 112 1.31 4.55 14.69
CA SER A 112 1.14 4.35 13.26
C SER A 112 1.62 2.99 12.80
N PRO A 113 0.73 2.14 12.25
CA PRO A 113 1.10 0.82 11.74
C PRO A 113 2.02 0.88 10.50
N MET A 114 2.15 2.05 9.87
CA MET A 114 3.06 2.27 8.75
C MET A 114 4.52 2.41 9.17
N VAL A 115 4.80 2.72 10.44
CA VAL A 115 6.16 2.81 10.97
C VAL A 115 6.70 1.41 11.21
N GLU A 116 7.83 1.08 10.58
CA GLU A 116 8.54 -0.19 10.78
C GLU A 116 9.39 -0.14 12.05
N TRP A 117 10.17 0.92 12.22
CA TRP A 117 10.93 1.20 13.43
C TRP A 117 11.28 2.69 13.54
N GLY A 118 11.55 3.13 14.77
CA GLY A 118 12.05 4.46 15.09
C GLY A 118 13.09 4.39 16.22
N VAL A 119 14.18 5.13 16.05
CA VAL A 119 15.24 5.27 17.05
C VAL A 119 15.62 6.76 17.16
N GLY A 120 16.04 7.16 18.35
CA GLY A 120 16.46 8.53 18.62
C GLY A 120 16.03 8.97 20.01
N GLU A 121 16.77 9.94 20.53
CA GLU A 121 16.50 10.53 21.83
C GLU A 121 15.35 11.52 21.76
N THR A 122 14.49 11.48 22.76
CA THR A 122 13.49 12.51 22.97
C THR A 122 13.66 13.09 24.36
N GLN A 123 13.68 14.42 24.44
CA GLN A 123 13.84 15.15 25.69
C GLN A 123 12.69 16.13 25.86
N GLY A 124 12.15 16.21 27.05
CA GLY A 124 11.10 17.17 27.32
C GLY A 124 10.30 16.94 28.56
N GLN A 125 9.42 17.90 28.80
CA GLN A 125 8.46 17.85 29.88
C GLN A 125 7.09 18.16 29.34
N VAL A 126 6.13 17.31 29.66
CA VAL A 126 4.74 17.45 29.24
C VAL A 126 3.85 17.36 30.46
N LYS A 127 2.99 18.34 30.63
CA LYS A 127 1.97 18.39 31.67
C LYS A 127 0.60 18.13 31.05
N LEU A 128 -0.07 17.07 31.49
CA LEU A 128 -1.46 16.79 31.21
C LEU A 128 -2.32 17.44 32.31
N ALA A 129 -3.26 18.29 31.92
CA ALA A 129 -4.15 19.02 32.81
C ALA A 129 -5.58 19.01 32.25
N GLY A 130 -6.51 19.68 32.98
CA GLY A 130 -7.90 19.78 32.56
C GLY A 130 -8.74 18.58 32.93
N THR A 131 -9.94 18.50 32.34
CA THR A 131 -10.89 17.41 32.58
C THR A 131 -10.72 16.29 31.52
N LEU A 132 -11.40 15.17 31.72
CA LEU A 132 -11.53 14.12 30.72
C LEU A 132 -12.15 14.58 29.40
N GLU A 133 -13.11 15.49 29.50
CA GLU A 133 -13.82 15.99 28.33
C GLU A 133 -13.04 17.12 27.67
N GLU A 134 -12.22 17.84 28.45
CA GLU A 134 -11.34 18.91 27.96
C GLU A 134 -9.89 18.73 28.45
N PRO A 135 -9.18 17.75 27.93
CA PRO A 135 -7.77 17.55 28.25
C PRO A 135 -6.95 18.72 27.69
N LEU A 136 -6.04 19.21 28.49
CA LEU A 136 -5.10 20.26 28.14
C LEU A 136 -3.68 19.73 28.30
N VAL A 137 -2.82 20.03 27.34
CA VAL A 137 -1.43 19.60 27.33
C VAL A 137 -0.53 20.82 27.28
N TYR A 138 0.47 20.88 28.14
CA TYR A 138 1.44 21.98 28.19
C TYR A 138 2.85 21.42 28.22
N GLY A 139 3.80 22.20 27.67
CA GLY A 139 5.22 21.84 27.73
C GLY A 139 5.86 21.74 26.36
N ALA A 140 6.99 21.05 26.31
CA ALA A 140 7.72 20.87 25.05
C ALA A 140 8.45 19.52 25.02
N VAL A 141 8.58 18.96 23.83
CA VAL A 141 9.38 17.77 23.54
C VAL A 141 10.30 18.09 22.36
N LYS A 142 11.57 17.78 22.52
CA LYS A 142 12.60 17.93 21.49
C LYS A 142 13.12 16.59 21.04
N ILE A 143 13.31 16.46 19.76
CA ILE A 143 13.98 15.35 19.13
C ILE A 143 15.24 15.93 18.47
N PRO A 144 16.40 15.86 19.11
CA PRO A 144 17.63 16.48 18.57
C PRO A 144 18.24 15.68 17.43
N ASP A 145 18.07 14.38 17.43
CA ASP A 145 18.54 13.49 16.37
C ASP A 145 17.77 12.17 16.44
N GLY A 146 17.11 11.86 15.33
CA GLY A 146 16.33 10.64 15.24
C GLY A 146 16.42 10.00 13.86
N SER A 147 16.02 8.74 13.78
CA SER A 147 15.87 8.01 12.53
C SER A 147 14.57 7.23 12.54
N LEU A 148 13.95 7.14 11.38
CA LEU A 148 12.65 6.52 11.18
C LEU A 148 12.63 5.70 9.89
N LYS A 149 12.01 4.55 9.93
CA LYS A 149 11.79 3.69 8.79
C LYS A 149 10.30 3.41 8.62
N PHE A 150 9.80 3.60 7.41
CA PHE A 150 8.45 3.19 7.03
C PHE A 150 8.44 1.85 6.31
N LYS A 151 7.37 1.07 6.49
CA LYS A 151 7.12 -0.15 5.71
C LYS A 151 7.01 0.23 4.22
N HIS A 152 7.47 -0.67 3.36
CA HIS A 152 7.46 -0.49 1.89
C HIS A 152 8.29 0.71 1.35
N VAL A 153 9.00 1.43 2.20
CA VAL A 153 9.95 2.47 1.82
C VAL A 153 11.35 2.01 2.23
N GLN A 154 12.25 1.82 1.28
CA GLN A 154 13.60 1.33 1.56
C GLN A 154 14.50 2.42 2.15
N THR A 155 14.24 3.68 1.81
CA THR A 155 14.97 4.83 2.34
C THR A 155 14.67 5.02 3.82
N VAL A 156 15.73 5.13 4.62
CA VAL A 156 15.65 5.54 6.02
C VAL A 156 15.61 7.06 6.10
N ILE A 157 14.73 7.60 6.93
CA ILE A 157 14.73 9.00 7.29
C ILE A 157 15.72 9.18 8.43
N GLU A 158 16.75 9.99 8.22
CA GLU A 158 17.84 10.17 9.16
C GLU A 158 17.95 11.63 9.63
N ASN A 159 18.64 11.84 10.74
CA ASN A 159 18.87 13.15 11.33
C ASN A 159 17.55 13.93 11.51
N ILE A 160 16.54 13.27 12.01
CA ILE A 160 15.25 13.91 12.32
C ILE A 160 15.48 14.87 13.49
N HIS A 161 15.25 16.13 13.23
CA HIS A 161 15.25 17.19 14.24
C HIS A 161 13.88 17.86 14.26
N THR A 162 13.29 18.00 15.46
CA THR A 162 12.04 18.75 15.62
C THR A 162 11.83 19.19 17.05
N ASP A 163 11.21 20.37 17.20
CA ASP A 163 10.70 20.91 18.45
C ASP A 163 9.16 20.84 18.43
N ILE A 164 8.59 20.19 19.43
CA ILE A 164 7.14 20.04 19.60
C ILE A 164 6.73 20.84 20.85
N GLU A 165 5.89 21.84 20.67
CA GLU A 165 5.37 22.67 21.77
C GLU A 165 3.89 22.38 21.98
N PHE A 166 3.49 22.31 23.24
CA PHE A 166 2.11 22.08 23.68
C PHE A 166 1.61 23.30 24.43
N GLU A 167 0.52 23.89 23.96
CA GLU A 167 -0.13 25.05 24.55
C GLU A 167 -1.63 24.78 24.76
N GLY A 168 -1.96 24.06 25.82
CA GLY A 168 -3.34 23.68 26.13
C GLY A 168 -3.96 22.77 25.09
N ASN A 169 -4.78 23.33 24.22
CA ASN A 169 -5.44 22.60 23.13
C ASN A 169 -4.62 22.57 21.83
N LYS A 170 -3.49 23.25 21.75
CA LYS A 170 -2.69 23.37 20.53
C LYS A 170 -1.37 22.64 20.67
N VAL A 171 -0.98 21.95 19.60
CA VAL A 171 0.35 21.37 19.41
C VAL A 171 0.99 22.09 18.22
N ALA A 172 2.17 22.63 18.40
CA ALA A 172 2.97 23.21 17.35
C ALA A 172 4.21 22.35 17.09
N LEU A 173 4.36 21.90 15.85
CA LEU A 173 5.55 21.23 15.36
C LEU A 173 6.42 22.29 14.69
N LYS A 174 7.53 22.61 15.31
CA LYS A 174 8.46 23.63 14.83
C LYS A 174 9.72 22.96 14.25
N ASP A 175 10.22 23.55 13.18
CA ASP A 175 11.54 23.21 12.61
C ASP A 175 11.75 21.71 12.37
N ILE A 176 10.73 21.02 11.82
CA ILE A 176 10.91 19.66 11.37
C ILE A 176 11.97 19.66 10.26
N SER A 177 13.04 18.95 10.46
CA SER A 177 14.04 18.70 9.42
C SER A 177 14.53 17.26 9.48
N ALA A 178 14.84 16.70 8.32
CA ALA A 178 15.37 15.35 8.20
C ALA A 178 16.16 15.18 6.90
N LYS A 179 16.98 14.16 6.84
CA LYS A 179 17.67 13.72 5.63
C LYS A 179 16.97 12.51 5.03
N LEU A 180 16.82 12.52 3.71
CA LEU A 180 16.37 11.38 2.91
C LEU A 180 17.41 11.12 1.82
N GLY A 181 18.29 10.15 2.05
CA GLY A 181 19.45 9.93 1.20
C GLY A 181 20.35 11.16 1.14
N LYS A 182 20.58 11.70 -0.07
CA LYS A 182 21.40 12.92 -0.27
C LYS A 182 20.61 14.22 -0.13
N GLY A 183 19.30 14.13 -0.13
CA GLY A 183 18.41 15.28 -0.02
C GLY A 183 17.92 15.53 1.40
N SER A 184 17.01 16.47 1.52
CA SER A 184 16.44 16.88 2.79
C SER A 184 14.94 17.08 2.72
N PHE A 185 14.36 17.01 3.89
CA PHE A 185 12.95 17.26 4.13
C PHE A 185 12.83 18.30 5.25
N LYS A 186 11.96 19.27 5.08
CA LYS A 186 11.66 20.29 6.10
C LYS A 186 10.17 20.44 6.25
N GLY A 187 9.73 20.84 7.43
CA GLY A 187 8.33 21.10 7.67
C GLY A 187 8.05 21.85 8.94
N SER A 188 6.82 22.28 9.06
CA SER A 188 6.25 22.84 10.28
C SER A 188 4.76 22.58 10.30
N GLY A 189 4.14 22.61 11.47
CA GLY A 189 2.71 22.37 11.53
C GLY A 189 2.11 22.73 12.86
N THR A 190 0.79 22.77 12.84
CA THR A 190 -0.03 22.96 14.04
C THR A 190 -1.17 21.95 14.05
N TYR A 191 -1.51 21.47 15.21
CA TYR A 191 -2.63 20.56 15.42
C TYR A 191 -3.42 20.96 16.66
N ALA A 192 -4.75 21.02 16.56
CA ALA A 192 -5.60 21.18 17.73
C ALA A 192 -6.00 19.81 18.26
N LEU A 193 -5.65 19.51 19.52
CA LEU A 193 -5.99 18.25 20.18
C LEU A 193 -7.49 18.01 20.23
N ARG A 194 -8.24 19.10 20.22
CA ARG A 194 -9.69 19.09 20.22
C ARG A 194 -10.20 20.28 19.43
N SER A 195 -10.90 20.02 18.37
CA SER A 195 -11.49 21.08 17.57
C SER A 195 -12.88 20.70 17.08
N ASN A 196 -13.85 21.54 17.41
CA ASN A 196 -15.09 21.70 16.66
C ASN A 196 -14.91 22.70 15.52
N GLU A 197 -13.70 23.25 15.36
CA GLU A 197 -13.38 24.32 14.44
C GLU A 197 -12.87 23.79 13.12
N ARG A 198 -13.09 24.56 12.06
CA ARG A 198 -12.84 24.17 10.67
C ARG A 198 -11.35 24.08 10.30
N GLU A 199 -10.46 24.60 11.15
CA GLU A 199 -9.01 24.70 10.94
C GLU A 199 -8.23 24.01 12.06
N ALA A 200 -8.53 22.72 12.26
CA ALA A 200 -7.98 21.98 13.39
C ALA A 200 -6.48 21.67 13.26
N TYR A 201 -5.94 21.67 12.04
CA TYR A 201 -4.53 21.36 11.78
C TYR A 201 -4.06 21.93 10.44
N GLN A 202 -2.77 22.22 10.39
CA GLN A 202 -2.03 22.50 9.16
C GLN A 202 -0.64 21.89 9.30
N LEU A 203 -0.17 21.24 8.25
CA LEU A 203 1.18 20.70 8.14
C LEU A 203 1.75 21.11 6.80
N ASP A 204 2.83 21.87 6.81
CA ASP A 204 3.56 22.31 5.61
C ASP A 204 4.86 21.52 5.50
N LEU A 205 5.09 20.92 4.34
CA LEU A 205 6.19 20.02 4.07
C LEU A 205 6.92 20.47 2.81
N VAL A 206 8.24 20.49 2.84
CA VAL A 206 9.10 20.83 1.70
C VAL A 206 10.16 19.75 1.54
N ALA A 207 10.23 19.17 0.37
CA ALA A 207 11.27 18.22 -0.02
C ALA A 207 12.25 18.90 -0.99
N ASP A 208 13.53 18.78 -0.72
CA ASP A 208 14.62 19.27 -1.56
C ASP A 208 15.56 18.11 -1.89
N ASN A 209 15.52 17.66 -3.15
CA ASN A 209 16.27 16.51 -3.65
C ASN A 209 16.17 15.26 -2.76
N ALA A 210 15.03 15.06 -2.11
CA ALA A 210 14.79 13.94 -1.22
C ALA A 210 14.83 12.61 -2.01
N GLU A 211 15.75 11.72 -1.66
CA GLU A 211 15.91 10.43 -2.32
C GLU A 211 14.97 9.41 -1.66
N ILE A 212 14.04 8.88 -2.45
CA ILE A 212 13.12 7.84 -2.00
C ILE A 212 13.33 6.59 -2.84
N ALA A 213 13.44 5.46 -2.18
CA ALA A 213 13.46 4.14 -2.78
C ALA A 213 12.36 3.28 -2.16
N SER A 214 11.62 2.61 -3.02
CA SER A 214 10.62 1.58 -2.69
C SER A 214 10.81 0.38 -3.61
N ASP A 215 9.97 -0.61 -3.50
CA ASP A 215 10.08 -1.84 -4.31
C ASP A 215 9.85 -1.59 -5.81
N ILE A 216 9.06 -0.58 -6.16
CA ILE A 216 8.70 -0.25 -7.55
C ILE A 216 9.32 1.06 -8.06
N PHE A 217 9.94 1.84 -7.19
CA PHE A 217 10.31 3.21 -7.51
C PHE A 217 11.58 3.62 -6.76
N THR A 218 12.52 4.21 -7.48
CA THR A 218 13.71 4.85 -6.90
C THR A 218 13.95 6.16 -7.61
N GLY A 219 14.13 7.25 -6.86
CA GLY A 219 14.37 8.56 -7.47
C GLY A 219 14.39 9.69 -6.47
N ARG A 220 14.44 10.91 -7.00
CA ARG A 220 14.47 12.15 -6.23
C ARG A 220 13.15 12.90 -6.34
N ILE A 221 12.72 13.44 -5.21
CA ILE A 221 11.52 14.24 -5.08
C ILE A 221 11.87 15.65 -4.65
N ASN A 222 11.31 16.62 -5.35
CA ASN A 222 11.30 18.04 -5.00
C ASN A 222 9.85 18.50 -4.91
N GLY A 223 9.52 19.36 -3.98
CA GLY A 223 8.18 19.90 -3.92
C GLY A 223 7.78 20.43 -2.56
N ASN A 224 6.57 20.93 -2.54
CA ASN A 224 5.91 21.44 -1.34
C ASN A 224 4.52 20.82 -1.24
N LEU A 225 4.19 20.36 -0.06
CA LEU A 225 2.90 19.77 0.25
C LEU A 225 2.36 20.41 1.52
N THR A 226 1.08 20.71 1.51
CA THR A 226 0.34 21.19 2.69
C THR A 226 -0.81 20.23 2.98
N VAL A 227 -0.95 19.85 4.26
CA VAL A 227 -2.07 19.04 4.73
C VAL A 227 -2.98 19.93 5.58
N THR A 228 -4.25 20.04 5.20
CA THR A 228 -5.26 20.85 5.91
C THR A 228 -6.58 20.08 6.01
N PRO A 229 -7.49 20.45 6.91
CA PRO A 229 -8.82 19.86 6.96
C PRO A 229 -9.67 20.32 5.77
N GLN A 230 -10.29 19.37 5.07
CA GLN A 230 -11.26 19.62 4.01
C GLN A 230 -12.65 19.19 4.43
N ARG A 231 -13.61 20.12 4.36
CA ARG A 231 -15.03 19.81 4.56
C ARG A 231 -15.60 19.10 3.33
N PHE A 232 -16.30 17.99 3.53
CA PHE A 232 -16.99 17.29 2.47
C PHE A 232 -18.40 16.84 2.89
N ILE A 233 -19.26 16.57 1.91
CA ILE A 233 -20.62 16.09 2.12
C ILE A 233 -20.57 14.56 2.23
N VAL A 234 -21.08 14.03 3.35
CA VAL A 234 -21.29 12.60 3.50
C VAL A 234 -22.53 12.21 2.69
N ARG A 235 -22.33 11.48 1.61
CA ARG A 235 -23.44 10.90 0.85
C ARG A 235 -24.07 9.77 1.66
N PRO A 236 -25.42 9.71 1.78
CA PRO A 236 -26.07 8.54 2.36
C PRO A 236 -25.72 7.29 1.54
N GLU A 237 -25.62 6.16 2.20
CA GLU A 237 -25.50 4.86 1.51
C GLU A 237 -26.64 4.69 0.49
N ALA A 238 -26.33 4.08 -0.65
CA ALA A 238 -27.28 3.87 -1.72
C ALA A 238 -28.51 3.09 -1.17
N GLY A 239 -29.68 3.75 -1.17
CA GLY A 239 -30.93 3.19 -0.65
C GLY A 239 -31.44 3.81 0.66
N SER A 240 -30.66 4.62 1.38
CA SER A 240 -31.12 5.37 2.55
C SER A 240 -31.43 6.83 2.16
N ALA A 241 -32.73 7.15 2.07
CA ALA A 241 -33.14 8.54 1.93
C ALA A 241 -32.74 9.34 3.19
N PRO A 242 -32.22 10.58 3.07
CA PRO A 242 -31.96 11.41 4.23
C PRO A 242 -33.28 11.66 4.97
N PRO A 243 -33.26 11.62 6.30
CA PRO A 243 -34.47 11.89 7.07
C PRO A 243 -35.02 13.27 6.72
N PRO A 244 -36.33 13.39 6.50
CA PRO A 244 -36.96 14.64 6.08
C PRO A 244 -36.65 15.74 7.10
N GLY A 245 -36.17 16.90 6.63
CA GLY A 245 -35.91 18.10 7.43
C GLY A 245 -34.46 18.25 7.96
N LYS A 246 -33.55 17.33 7.73
CA LYS A 246 -32.13 17.52 8.03
C LYS A 246 -31.35 17.81 6.75
N GLY A 247 -30.65 18.95 6.74
CA GLY A 247 -29.74 19.31 5.66
C GLY A 247 -28.59 18.31 5.46
N PRO A 248 -27.74 18.50 4.45
CA PRO A 248 -26.63 17.59 4.14
C PRO A 248 -25.69 17.44 5.35
N ARG A 249 -25.32 16.21 5.68
CA ARG A 249 -24.30 15.96 6.71
C ARG A 249 -22.93 16.30 6.15
N PHE A 250 -22.17 17.05 6.92
CA PHE A 250 -20.79 17.39 6.60
C PHE A 250 -19.85 16.62 7.51
N SER A 251 -18.72 16.22 6.97
CA SER A 251 -17.58 15.66 7.70
C SER A 251 -16.29 16.34 7.23
N TYR A 252 -15.18 16.07 7.90
CA TYR A 252 -13.87 16.58 7.55
C TYR A 252 -12.92 15.42 7.26
N ARG A 253 -12.02 15.64 6.31
CA ARG A 253 -10.94 14.73 5.96
C ARG A 253 -9.65 15.53 5.75
N PRO A 254 -8.45 14.95 5.90
CA PRO A 254 -7.23 15.61 5.50
C PRO A 254 -7.23 15.84 3.99
N LEU A 255 -6.85 17.06 3.56
CA LEU A 255 -6.57 17.43 2.18
C LEU A 255 -5.07 17.58 2.03
N LEU A 256 -4.49 16.75 1.18
CA LEU A 256 -3.11 16.89 0.71
C LEU A 256 -3.10 17.75 -0.55
N LYS A 257 -2.47 18.91 -0.48
CA LYS A 257 -2.39 19.87 -1.57
C LYS A 257 -0.95 20.30 -1.81
N GLY A 258 -0.59 20.52 -3.08
CA GLY A 258 0.70 21.11 -3.44
C GLY A 258 1.26 20.62 -4.78
N GLU A 259 2.56 20.75 -4.91
CA GLU A 259 3.29 20.41 -6.12
C GLU A 259 4.45 19.48 -5.82
N VAL A 260 4.59 18.44 -6.62
CA VAL A 260 5.65 17.44 -6.51
C VAL A 260 6.30 17.27 -7.87
N ARG A 261 7.62 17.40 -7.90
CA ARG A 261 8.44 17.13 -9.08
C ARG A 261 9.32 15.91 -8.81
N PHE A 262 9.30 15.01 -9.75
CA PHE A 262 10.15 13.83 -9.77
C PHE A 262 11.34 14.05 -10.70
N ASP A 263 12.55 13.79 -10.22
CA ASP A 263 13.79 13.89 -11.00
C ASP A 263 14.62 12.61 -10.83
N ASP A 264 15.25 12.15 -11.91
CA ASP A 264 16.17 11.01 -11.91
C ASP A 264 15.52 9.73 -11.32
N VAL A 265 14.37 9.39 -11.87
CA VAL A 265 13.51 8.32 -11.34
C VAL A 265 13.64 7.07 -12.21
N LEU A 266 13.83 5.94 -11.56
CA LEU A 266 13.65 4.61 -12.13
C LEU A 266 12.34 4.01 -11.58
N VAL A 267 11.40 3.72 -12.45
CA VAL A 267 10.17 3.02 -12.14
C VAL A 267 10.24 1.63 -12.75
N ASN A 268 10.14 0.61 -11.93
CA ASN A 268 10.04 -0.78 -12.35
C ASN A 268 8.71 -1.35 -11.86
N MET A 269 7.67 -1.26 -12.70
CA MET A 269 6.37 -1.83 -12.40
C MET A 269 6.24 -3.17 -13.11
N PRO A 270 6.27 -4.29 -12.38
CA PRO A 270 6.07 -5.62 -12.99
C PRO A 270 4.63 -5.83 -13.47
N THR A 271 3.67 -5.15 -12.84
CA THR A 271 2.24 -5.22 -13.16
C THR A 271 1.61 -3.84 -12.99
N ILE A 272 0.40 -3.66 -13.53
CA ILE A 272 -0.43 -2.47 -13.22
C ILE A 272 -0.73 -2.52 -11.72
N PRO A 273 -0.41 -1.46 -10.96
CA PRO A 273 -0.70 -1.44 -9.54
C PRO A 273 -2.21 -1.59 -9.31
N GLU A 274 -2.60 -2.53 -8.48
CA GLU A 274 -3.95 -2.51 -7.93
C GLU A 274 -4.05 -1.31 -7.00
N PHE A 275 -4.84 -0.35 -7.39
CA PHE A 275 -5.22 0.75 -6.51
C PHE A 275 -6.26 0.20 -5.53
N GLY A 276 -5.76 -0.40 -4.43
CA GLY A 276 -6.61 -0.95 -3.38
C GLY A 276 -7.52 0.13 -2.80
N GLU A 277 -8.72 -0.25 -2.42
CA GLU A 277 -9.61 0.58 -1.63
C GLU A 277 -8.95 0.86 -0.28
N GLY A 278 -8.25 1.99 -0.18
CA GLY A 278 -7.66 2.44 1.07
C GLY A 278 -8.79 2.75 2.07
N GLU A 279 -8.68 2.24 3.28
CA GLU A 279 -9.64 2.55 4.36
C GLU A 279 -9.71 4.05 4.69
N SER A 280 -8.71 4.82 4.31
CA SER A 280 -8.58 6.23 4.65
C SER A 280 -9.08 7.15 3.54
N ASN A 281 -10.07 7.99 3.84
CA ASN A 281 -10.58 9.01 2.92
C ASN A 281 -9.74 10.30 3.02
N ILE A 282 -8.69 10.39 2.19
CA ILE A 282 -7.80 11.56 2.10
C ILE A 282 -8.19 12.38 0.86
N GLY A 283 -8.42 13.68 1.02
CA GLY A 283 -8.60 14.61 -0.11
C GLY A 283 -7.28 14.84 -0.83
N LEU A 284 -7.32 14.98 -2.13
CA LEU A 284 -6.16 15.16 -3.00
C LEU A 284 -6.34 16.39 -3.89
N ASP A 285 -5.30 17.22 -4.01
CA ASP A 285 -5.15 18.33 -4.95
C ASP A 285 -3.65 18.50 -5.22
N VAL A 286 -3.05 17.53 -5.92
CA VAL A 286 -1.59 17.45 -6.10
C VAL A 286 -1.23 17.55 -7.56
N GLN A 287 -0.39 18.54 -7.90
CA GLN A 287 0.23 18.68 -9.20
C GLN A 287 1.53 17.88 -9.23
N ILE A 288 1.64 16.94 -10.17
CA ILE A 288 2.84 16.13 -10.38
C ILE A 288 3.50 16.58 -11.67
N THR A 289 4.81 16.83 -11.62
CA THR A 289 5.63 17.15 -12.78
C THR A 289 6.77 16.14 -12.93
N LEU A 290 6.90 15.57 -14.10
CA LEU A 290 8.02 14.70 -14.44
C LEU A 290 9.17 15.57 -14.97
N GLY A 291 10.25 15.65 -14.21
CA GLY A 291 11.49 16.31 -14.56
C GLY A 291 12.39 15.46 -15.47
N PRO A 292 13.69 15.73 -15.51
CA PRO A 292 14.60 14.97 -16.36
C PRO A 292 14.86 13.55 -15.85
N LYS A 293 15.12 12.65 -16.79
CA LYS A 293 15.53 11.26 -16.56
C LYS A 293 14.50 10.43 -15.78
N ILE A 294 13.25 10.51 -16.19
CA ILE A 294 12.23 9.58 -15.70
C ILE A 294 12.24 8.34 -16.57
N HIS A 295 12.67 7.24 -16.03
CA HIS A 295 12.91 5.99 -16.72
C HIS A 295 11.91 4.93 -16.25
N LEU A 296 10.97 4.58 -17.10
CA LEU A 296 10.07 3.44 -16.91
C LEU A 296 10.73 2.23 -17.55
N TYR A 297 11.18 1.30 -16.73
CA TYR A 297 12.00 0.19 -17.18
C TYR A 297 11.48 -1.14 -16.62
N ASN A 298 11.34 -2.08 -17.53
CA ASN A 298 11.23 -3.50 -17.20
C ASN A 298 12.07 -4.27 -18.22
N LYS A 299 12.95 -5.12 -17.73
CA LYS A 299 13.92 -5.86 -18.56
C LYS A 299 13.30 -6.56 -19.78
N TYR A 300 12.05 -6.98 -19.67
CA TYR A 300 11.41 -7.84 -20.66
C TYR A 300 10.34 -7.11 -21.47
N LEU A 301 9.71 -6.05 -20.92
CA LEU A 301 8.54 -5.43 -21.50
C LEU A 301 8.81 -4.07 -22.14
N TYR A 302 9.46 -3.18 -21.40
CA TYR A 302 9.62 -1.81 -21.85
C TYR A 302 10.84 -1.11 -21.27
N ASP A 303 11.35 -0.18 -22.03
CA ASP A 303 12.42 0.74 -21.71
C ASP A 303 12.03 2.10 -22.26
N LEU A 304 11.38 2.94 -21.42
CA LEU A 304 10.76 4.20 -21.84
C LEU A 304 11.26 5.38 -21.00
N TRP A 305 11.54 6.47 -21.66
CA TRP A 305 11.89 7.73 -21.00
C TRP A 305 10.69 8.66 -21.05
N LEU A 306 10.19 8.99 -19.85
CA LEU A 306 8.92 9.70 -19.68
C LEU A 306 9.13 11.20 -19.44
N ALA A 307 8.16 11.99 -19.91
CA ALA A 307 8.03 13.41 -19.64
C ALA A 307 6.54 13.78 -19.53
N GLY A 308 6.25 14.92 -18.91
CA GLY A 308 4.87 15.41 -18.77
C GLY A 308 4.49 15.71 -17.34
N GLY A 309 3.20 15.64 -17.05
CA GLY A 309 2.69 15.90 -15.71
C GLY A 309 1.24 15.51 -15.56
N LEU A 310 0.85 15.36 -14.29
CA LEU A 310 -0.49 14.96 -13.88
C LEU A 310 -1.00 15.91 -12.80
N HIS A 311 -2.30 16.10 -12.80
CA HIS A 311 -2.99 16.72 -11.68
C HIS A 311 -3.96 15.70 -11.08
N ILE A 312 -3.73 15.36 -9.82
CA ILE A 312 -4.52 14.40 -9.07
C ILE A 312 -5.44 15.17 -8.13
N GLN A 313 -6.74 15.03 -8.33
CA GLN A 313 -7.77 15.71 -7.55
C GLN A 313 -8.79 14.72 -6.98
N GLY A 314 -9.60 15.18 -6.00
CA GLY A 314 -10.67 14.38 -5.43
C GLY A 314 -10.34 13.78 -4.09
N SER A 315 -10.29 12.46 -4.00
CA SER A 315 -9.88 11.74 -2.78
C SER A 315 -9.35 10.35 -3.12
N THR A 316 -8.73 9.70 -2.13
CA THR A 316 -8.27 8.31 -2.26
C THR A 316 -9.38 7.32 -2.62
N LEU A 317 -10.63 7.61 -2.24
CA LEU A 317 -11.81 6.79 -2.62
C LEU A 317 -12.39 7.16 -4.00
N TYR A 318 -12.22 8.43 -4.43
CA TYR A 318 -12.75 8.96 -5.69
C TYR A 318 -11.69 9.84 -6.33
N THR A 319 -10.70 9.22 -6.91
CA THR A 319 -9.56 9.89 -7.54
C THR A 319 -9.94 10.36 -8.95
N ASN A 320 -9.63 11.60 -9.26
CA ASN A 320 -9.72 12.17 -10.59
C ASN A 320 -8.31 12.57 -11.04
N ILE A 321 -7.83 11.93 -12.10
CA ILE A 321 -6.52 12.20 -12.67
C ILE A 321 -6.74 12.96 -13.98
N SER A 322 -5.95 13.99 -14.22
CA SER A 322 -5.89 14.71 -15.48
C SER A 322 -4.43 15.00 -15.85
N GLY A 323 -4.17 15.21 -17.14
CA GLY A 323 -2.83 15.45 -17.63
C GLY A 323 -2.38 14.44 -18.68
N THR A 324 -1.11 14.51 -19.03
CA THR A 324 -0.52 13.65 -20.06
C THR A 324 0.92 13.31 -19.69
N ILE A 325 1.25 12.04 -19.83
CA ILE A 325 2.61 11.53 -19.80
C ILE A 325 2.96 11.08 -21.21
N SER A 326 4.14 11.43 -21.71
CA SER A 326 4.63 11.08 -23.04
C SER A 326 6.01 10.45 -22.99
N ALA A 327 6.32 9.66 -24.00
CA ALA A 327 7.65 9.15 -24.28
C ALA A 327 7.96 9.30 -25.77
N ASP A 328 9.09 9.92 -26.07
CA ASP A 328 9.59 10.13 -27.43
C ASP A 328 10.78 9.24 -27.79
N ARG A 329 11.24 8.45 -26.82
CA ARG A 329 12.35 7.50 -26.98
C ARG A 329 12.19 6.31 -26.07
N GLY A 330 12.73 5.20 -26.51
CA GLY A 330 12.73 3.94 -25.80
C GLY A 330 12.35 2.77 -26.71
N SER A 331 12.01 1.67 -26.09
CA SER A 331 11.58 0.47 -26.78
C SER A 331 10.54 -0.30 -25.98
N ILE A 332 9.74 -1.07 -26.69
CA ILE A 332 8.84 -2.07 -26.11
C ILE A 332 9.11 -3.43 -26.75
N SER A 333 8.96 -4.48 -25.99
CA SER A 333 9.11 -5.85 -26.46
C SER A 333 7.72 -6.44 -26.75
N TYR A 334 7.58 -7.04 -27.93
CA TYR A 334 6.37 -7.75 -28.32
C TYR A 334 6.75 -9.00 -29.12
N LEU A 335 6.27 -10.18 -28.72
CA LEU A 335 6.55 -11.47 -29.35
C LEU A 335 8.05 -11.67 -29.65
N ARG A 336 8.91 -11.51 -28.64
CA ARG A 336 10.39 -11.60 -28.74
C ARG A 336 11.06 -10.59 -29.67
N THR A 337 10.33 -9.59 -30.14
CA THR A 337 10.86 -8.55 -31.02
C THR A 337 10.81 -7.20 -30.29
N GLN A 338 11.94 -6.50 -30.30
CA GLN A 338 12.04 -5.17 -29.72
C GLN A 338 11.64 -4.12 -30.75
N PHE A 339 10.61 -3.36 -30.42
CA PHE A 339 10.12 -2.23 -31.20
C PHE A 339 10.66 -0.92 -30.65
N LYS A 340 11.30 -0.12 -31.49
CA LYS A 340 11.75 1.22 -31.12
C LYS A 340 10.55 2.18 -31.11
N VAL A 341 10.30 2.81 -29.99
CA VAL A 341 9.23 3.79 -29.84
C VAL A 341 9.54 5.05 -30.65
N ARG A 342 8.57 5.50 -31.41
CA ARG A 342 8.55 6.79 -32.12
C ARG A 342 7.83 7.86 -31.32
N SER A 343 6.69 7.50 -30.79
CA SER A 343 5.89 8.31 -29.89
C SER A 343 5.06 7.41 -29.00
N ALA A 344 4.91 7.78 -27.75
CA ALA A 344 3.97 7.17 -26.84
C ALA A 344 3.35 8.25 -25.96
N SER A 345 2.08 8.11 -25.62
CA SER A 345 1.39 8.99 -24.68
C SER A 345 0.33 8.22 -23.91
N ALA A 346 0.18 8.61 -22.65
CA ALA A 346 -0.91 8.19 -21.78
C ALA A 346 -1.62 9.45 -21.27
N ALA A 347 -2.93 9.53 -21.49
CA ALA A 347 -3.75 10.67 -21.10
C ALA A 347 -5.01 10.19 -20.37
N TRP A 348 -5.55 11.01 -19.50
CA TRP A 348 -6.74 10.73 -18.71
C TRP A 348 -7.91 11.60 -19.15
N PRO A 349 -8.60 11.29 -20.26
CA PRO A 349 -9.71 12.07 -20.78
C PRO A 349 -11.03 11.84 -20.03
N ILE A 350 -11.16 10.73 -19.30
CA ILE A 350 -12.41 10.33 -18.64
C ILE A 350 -12.31 10.68 -17.15
N PRO A 351 -13.14 11.62 -16.65
CA PRO A 351 -13.17 11.95 -15.22
C PRO A 351 -13.52 10.73 -14.35
N GLY A 352 -12.76 10.52 -13.28
CA GLY A 352 -12.96 9.39 -12.37
C GLY A 352 -12.32 8.08 -12.81
N SER A 353 -11.79 7.98 -14.00
CA SER A 353 -10.96 6.84 -14.41
C SER A 353 -9.54 7.03 -13.87
N VAL A 354 -9.03 6.00 -13.21
CA VAL A 354 -7.62 5.93 -12.78
C VAL A 354 -6.71 5.38 -13.88
N LEU A 355 -7.28 4.70 -14.88
CA LEU A 355 -6.54 4.14 -16.01
C LEU A 355 -6.56 5.11 -17.21
N PRO A 356 -5.41 5.26 -17.88
CA PRO A 356 -5.28 6.18 -19.01
C PRO A 356 -5.80 5.59 -20.31
N THR A 357 -6.02 6.48 -21.27
CA THR A 357 -6.04 6.13 -22.69
C THR A 357 -4.61 6.22 -23.23
N VAL A 358 -4.16 5.15 -23.86
CA VAL A 358 -2.79 5.02 -24.38
C VAL A 358 -2.79 5.17 -25.90
N ASN A 359 -1.79 5.87 -26.41
CA ASN A 359 -1.45 5.88 -27.83
C ASN A 359 0.05 5.65 -27.97
N LEU A 360 0.44 4.65 -28.76
CA LEU A 360 1.83 4.30 -28.97
C LEU A 360 2.08 3.96 -30.44
N GLU A 361 3.14 4.52 -30.98
CA GLU A 361 3.68 4.17 -32.31
C GLU A 361 5.13 3.70 -32.15
N ALA A 362 5.40 2.52 -32.67
CA ALA A 362 6.73 1.94 -32.60
C ALA A 362 7.08 1.17 -33.89
N THR A 363 8.36 0.99 -34.16
CA THR A 363 8.84 0.31 -35.35
C THR A 363 9.93 -0.68 -35.02
N ALA A 364 9.90 -1.82 -35.71
CA ALA A 364 10.98 -2.81 -35.67
C ALA A 364 11.43 -3.15 -37.09
N LYS A 365 12.68 -3.52 -37.24
CA LYS A 365 13.21 -4.03 -38.51
C LYS A 365 13.48 -5.51 -38.37
N PHE A 366 12.87 -6.31 -39.25
CA PHE A 366 13.09 -7.73 -39.30
C PHE A 366 13.47 -8.12 -40.73
N GLN A 367 14.74 -8.54 -40.90
CA GLN A 367 15.33 -8.80 -42.20
C GLN A 367 15.13 -7.63 -43.20
N ARG A 368 14.34 -7.82 -44.27
CA ARG A 368 14.01 -6.80 -45.28
C ARG A 368 12.71 -6.01 -44.99
N TYR A 369 11.98 -6.38 -43.90
CA TYR A 369 10.70 -5.78 -43.56
C TYR A 369 10.87 -4.73 -42.47
N ASP A 370 10.31 -3.56 -42.70
CA ASP A 370 10.07 -2.57 -41.67
C ASP A 370 8.66 -2.78 -41.12
N ILE A 371 8.55 -3.11 -39.83
CA ILE A 371 7.28 -3.42 -39.17
C ILE A 371 6.89 -2.25 -38.31
N GLY A 372 5.70 -1.70 -38.57
CA GLY A 372 5.07 -0.67 -37.74
C GLY A 372 4.06 -1.29 -36.78
N MET A 373 4.06 -0.80 -35.56
CA MET A 373 3.11 -1.13 -34.52
C MET A 373 2.41 0.14 -34.05
N ARG A 374 1.10 0.10 -33.96
CA ARG A 374 0.28 1.12 -33.31
C ARG A 374 -0.58 0.46 -32.26
N ILE A 375 -0.54 0.99 -31.04
CA ILE A 375 -1.42 0.61 -29.94
C ILE A 375 -2.22 1.84 -29.57
N SER A 376 -3.55 1.72 -29.45
CA SER A 376 -4.43 2.82 -29.11
C SER A 376 -5.66 2.36 -28.35
N GLY A 377 -6.16 3.18 -27.44
CA GLY A 377 -7.38 2.92 -26.68
C GLY A 377 -7.18 3.00 -25.16
N PRO A 378 -8.26 2.83 -24.38
CA PRO A 378 -8.18 2.66 -22.95
C PRO A 378 -7.24 1.51 -22.58
N LEU A 379 -6.49 1.63 -21.47
CA LEU A 379 -5.51 0.62 -21.06
C LEU A 379 -6.13 -0.78 -20.85
N GLU A 380 -7.42 -0.85 -20.54
CA GLU A 380 -8.16 -2.11 -20.38
C GLU A 380 -8.56 -2.75 -21.72
N GLU A 381 -8.72 -1.93 -22.79
CA GLU A 381 -9.19 -2.38 -24.10
C GLU A 381 -8.33 -1.74 -25.21
N MET A 382 -7.05 -2.10 -25.28
CA MET A 382 -6.16 -1.56 -26.30
C MET A 382 -6.32 -2.27 -27.64
N ASP A 383 -6.44 -1.49 -28.73
CA ASP A 383 -6.39 -1.98 -30.11
C ASP A 383 -4.94 -2.02 -30.61
N LEU A 384 -4.50 -3.18 -31.09
CA LEU A 384 -3.18 -3.38 -31.68
C LEU A 384 -3.27 -3.51 -33.20
N GLN A 385 -2.61 -2.60 -33.91
CA GLN A 385 -2.47 -2.61 -35.35
C GLN A 385 -1.02 -2.83 -35.75
N LEU A 386 -0.81 -3.83 -36.62
CA LEU A 386 0.49 -4.13 -37.21
C LEU A 386 0.46 -3.89 -38.72
N ASN A 387 1.50 -3.26 -39.24
CA ASN A 387 1.72 -3.07 -40.66
C ASN A 387 3.17 -3.36 -41.04
N SER A 388 3.44 -3.56 -42.32
CA SER A 388 4.82 -3.80 -42.78
C SER A 388 5.09 -3.19 -44.16
N SER A 389 6.35 -2.91 -44.40
CA SER A 389 6.87 -2.52 -45.71
C SER A 389 8.10 -3.39 -46.05
N PRO A 390 8.08 -4.21 -47.12
CA PRO A 390 6.97 -4.53 -48.03
C PRO A 390 5.74 -5.09 -47.32
N PRO A 391 4.53 -4.93 -47.92
CA PRO A 391 3.27 -5.28 -47.28
C PRO A 391 3.16 -6.78 -47.02
N LEU A 392 2.79 -7.15 -45.79
CA LEU A 392 2.47 -8.51 -45.34
C LEU A 392 1.07 -8.47 -44.70
N THR A 393 0.41 -9.63 -44.71
CA THR A 393 -0.83 -9.79 -43.89
C THR A 393 -0.51 -9.81 -42.41
N LYS A 394 -1.50 -9.51 -41.56
CA LYS A 394 -1.34 -9.56 -40.10
C LYS A 394 -0.80 -10.90 -39.64
N ASP A 395 -1.31 -12.02 -40.18
CA ASP A 395 -0.86 -13.39 -39.95
C ASP A 395 0.63 -13.58 -40.22
N GLN A 396 1.06 -13.10 -41.39
CA GLN A 396 2.47 -13.24 -41.78
C GLN A 396 3.37 -12.44 -40.85
N ILE A 397 2.94 -11.24 -40.41
CA ILE A 397 3.68 -10.42 -39.44
C ILE A 397 3.77 -11.15 -38.10
N VAL A 398 2.65 -11.62 -37.55
CA VAL A 398 2.63 -12.32 -36.25
C VAL A 398 3.47 -13.58 -36.28
N ARG A 399 3.34 -14.42 -37.32
CA ARG A 399 4.18 -15.62 -37.49
C ARG A 399 5.65 -15.26 -37.56
N MET A 400 6.01 -14.24 -38.33
CA MET A 400 7.38 -13.77 -38.46
C MET A 400 7.97 -13.29 -37.13
N LEU A 401 7.21 -12.53 -36.33
CA LEU A 401 7.63 -12.05 -35.04
C LEU A 401 7.74 -13.17 -34.00
N THR A 402 6.83 -14.14 -34.04
CA THR A 402 6.81 -15.29 -33.09
C THR A 402 7.86 -16.33 -33.39
N LEU A 403 7.98 -16.74 -34.68
CA LEU A 403 8.84 -17.84 -35.11
C LEU A 403 10.25 -17.37 -35.49
N GLN A 404 10.45 -16.07 -35.63
CA GLN A 404 11.69 -15.46 -36.14
C GLN A 404 12.14 -16.02 -37.48
N ARG A 405 11.20 -16.47 -38.33
CA ARG A 405 11.42 -16.99 -39.65
C ARG A 405 10.61 -16.21 -40.69
N GLU A 406 11.11 -16.20 -41.96
CA GLU A 406 10.32 -15.60 -43.03
C GLU A 406 8.98 -16.32 -43.22
N ALA A 407 7.95 -15.54 -43.51
CA ALA A 407 6.60 -16.02 -43.79
C ALA A 407 6.54 -16.70 -45.19
N THR A 408 7.10 -17.89 -45.30
CA THR A 408 7.01 -18.73 -46.52
C THR A 408 6.07 -19.89 -46.25
N GLY A 409 4.79 -19.76 -46.66
CA GLY A 409 3.83 -20.86 -46.63
C GLY A 409 2.38 -20.40 -46.43
N SER A 410 1.51 -20.85 -47.33
CA SER A 410 0.07 -20.48 -47.38
C SER A 410 -0.81 -21.50 -46.65
N GLU A 411 -0.51 -21.85 -45.40
CA GLU A 411 -1.48 -22.61 -44.59
C GLU A 411 -2.20 -21.65 -43.69
N GLY A 412 -3.52 -21.57 -43.94
CA GLY A 412 -4.41 -20.60 -43.27
C GLY A 412 -4.54 -20.91 -41.77
N VAL A 413 -4.32 -19.90 -40.97
CA VAL A 413 -4.79 -19.83 -39.59
C VAL A 413 -6.12 -19.09 -39.63
N ASP A 414 -7.10 -19.56 -38.91
CA ASP A 414 -8.42 -18.95 -38.84
C ASP A 414 -8.31 -17.53 -38.21
N SER A 415 -9.16 -16.60 -38.64
CA SER A 415 -9.13 -15.22 -38.16
C SER A 415 -9.33 -15.10 -36.64
N ASP A 416 -10.09 -16.03 -36.05
CA ASP A 416 -10.32 -16.07 -34.59
C ASP A 416 -9.09 -16.55 -33.83
N ASP A 417 -8.33 -17.51 -34.40
CA ASP A 417 -7.05 -17.95 -33.84
C ASP A 417 -6.00 -16.82 -33.88
N LEU A 418 -6.07 -15.96 -34.90
CA LEU A 418 -5.19 -14.82 -35.03
C LEU A 418 -5.50 -13.74 -34.00
N GLN A 419 -6.76 -13.43 -33.79
CA GLN A 419 -7.18 -12.46 -32.80
C GLN A 419 -6.87 -12.93 -31.38
N ASN A 420 -7.03 -14.24 -31.12
CA ASN A 420 -6.62 -14.86 -29.88
C ASN A 420 -5.10 -14.84 -29.69
N LEU A 421 -4.30 -15.04 -30.76
CA LEU A 421 -2.83 -14.96 -30.72
C LEU A 421 -2.34 -13.52 -30.56
N MET A 422 -3.04 -12.54 -31.13
CA MET A 422 -2.74 -11.10 -30.94
C MET A 422 -3.09 -10.65 -29.52
N THR A 423 -4.24 -11.08 -29.00
CA THR A 423 -4.66 -10.80 -27.61
C THR A 423 -3.72 -11.51 -26.64
N ALA A 424 -3.41 -12.79 -26.85
CA ALA A 424 -2.42 -13.52 -26.07
C ALA A 424 -1.01 -12.90 -26.17
N GLY A 425 -0.65 -12.32 -27.30
CA GLY A 425 0.62 -11.61 -27.48
C GLY A 425 0.68 -10.30 -26.70
N LEU A 426 -0.44 -9.57 -26.58
CA LEU A 426 -0.58 -8.43 -25.69
C LEU A 426 -0.60 -8.87 -24.21
N GLU A 427 -1.35 -9.92 -23.91
CA GLU A 427 -1.36 -10.53 -22.58
C GLU A 427 0.02 -11.08 -22.20
N MET A 428 0.74 -11.75 -23.12
CA MET A 428 2.13 -12.20 -22.93
C MET A 428 3.11 -11.04 -22.82
N ALA A 429 2.93 -9.95 -23.54
CA ALA A 429 3.76 -8.76 -23.40
C ALA A 429 3.55 -8.07 -22.04
N VAL A 430 2.36 -8.21 -21.46
CA VAL A 430 2.02 -7.63 -20.15
C VAL A 430 2.26 -8.62 -19.01
N PHE A 431 2.06 -9.93 -19.24
CA PHE A 431 2.06 -10.95 -18.18
C PHE A 431 3.11 -12.07 -18.36
N GLY A 432 3.57 -12.39 -19.57
CA GLY A 432 4.40 -13.58 -19.82
C GLY A 432 5.78 -13.58 -19.16
N ASP A 433 6.37 -12.41 -18.95
CA ASP A 433 7.65 -12.30 -18.24
C ASP A 433 7.44 -12.16 -16.71
N VAL A 434 6.27 -11.71 -16.31
CA VAL A 434 5.81 -11.77 -14.91
C VAL A 434 5.77 -13.23 -14.46
N GLU A 435 5.28 -14.15 -15.30
CA GLU A 435 5.28 -15.58 -15.00
C GLU A 435 6.68 -16.10 -14.68
N GLN A 436 7.69 -15.72 -15.44
CA GLN A 436 9.06 -16.16 -15.20
C GLN A 436 9.68 -15.54 -13.96
N ILE A 437 9.45 -14.26 -13.70
CA ILE A 437 9.92 -13.57 -12.50
C ILE A 437 9.32 -14.19 -11.24
N PHE A 438 8.02 -14.48 -11.24
CA PHE A 438 7.36 -15.14 -10.12
C PHE A 438 7.81 -16.58 -9.93
N LYS A 439 8.01 -17.34 -11.03
CA LYS A 439 8.59 -18.68 -10.97
C LYS A 439 9.94 -18.68 -10.27
N GLU A 440 10.84 -17.81 -10.69
CA GLU A 440 12.18 -17.70 -10.12
C GLU A 440 12.17 -17.18 -8.67
N ALA A 441 11.41 -16.11 -8.40
CA ALA A 441 11.36 -15.49 -7.07
C ALA A 441 10.72 -16.39 -6.00
N LEU A 442 9.70 -17.16 -6.37
CA LEU A 442 8.98 -18.05 -5.45
C LEU A 442 9.48 -19.51 -5.51
N GLY A 443 10.44 -19.80 -6.40
CA GLY A 443 10.94 -21.15 -6.61
C GLY A 443 9.86 -22.13 -7.07
N LEU A 444 8.94 -21.66 -7.93
CA LEU A 444 7.86 -22.44 -8.51
C LEU A 444 8.32 -23.11 -9.80
N ASP A 445 7.75 -24.26 -10.12
CA ASP A 445 8.00 -24.93 -11.39
C ASP A 445 7.07 -24.41 -12.48
N GLU A 446 5.87 -23.98 -12.11
CA GLU A 446 4.93 -23.34 -13.00
C GLU A 446 4.25 -22.15 -12.31
N PHE A 447 4.15 -21.05 -13.04
CA PHE A 447 3.31 -19.90 -12.74
C PHE A 447 2.68 -19.48 -14.06
N ARG A 448 1.37 -19.31 -14.10
CA ARG A 448 0.65 -18.94 -15.32
C ARG A 448 -0.54 -18.06 -14.99
N VAL A 449 -0.69 -16.99 -15.75
CA VAL A 449 -1.90 -16.17 -15.77
C VAL A 449 -2.69 -16.52 -17.03
N TYR A 450 -3.97 -16.79 -16.90
CA TYR A 450 -4.83 -17.13 -18.03
C TYR A 450 -6.23 -16.55 -17.86
N SER A 451 -6.89 -16.24 -18.98
CA SER A 451 -8.27 -15.77 -19.00
C SER A 451 -9.25 -16.94 -19.14
N GLY A 452 -10.45 -16.79 -18.58
CA GLY A 452 -11.54 -17.75 -18.67
C GLY A 452 -11.94 -18.36 -17.33
N LYS A 453 -12.78 -19.39 -17.35
CA LYS A 453 -13.28 -20.03 -16.13
C LYS A 453 -12.17 -20.68 -15.33
N LEU A 454 -12.21 -20.51 -14.00
CA LEU A 454 -11.26 -21.18 -13.11
C LEU A 454 -11.30 -22.69 -13.35
N ARG A 455 -10.16 -23.25 -13.68
CA ARG A 455 -10.01 -24.70 -13.92
C ARG A 455 -9.07 -25.27 -12.88
N SER A 456 -9.48 -26.36 -12.24
CA SER A 456 -8.53 -27.19 -11.50
C SER A 456 -7.45 -27.66 -12.49
N GLY A 457 -6.18 -27.66 -12.08
CA GLY A 457 -5.03 -27.94 -12.96
C GLY A 457 -5.12 -29.22 -13.81
N ILE A 458 -6.09 -30.06 -13.54
CA ILE A 458 -6.42 -31.34 -14.20
C ILE A 458 -7.14 -31.14 -15.54
N GLU A 459 -7.89 -30.05 -15.72
CA GLU A 459 -8.70 -29.83 -16.93
C GLU A 459 -7.98 -29.09 -18.06
N MET A 460 -6.76 -28.66 -17.88
CA MET A 460 -6.04 -27.86 -18.88
C MET A 460 -5.66 -28.60 -20.16
N ASP A 461 -5.57 -29.93 -20.13
CA ASP A 461 -5.05 -30.72 -21.27
C ASP A 461 -6.14 -31.40 -22.13
N THR A 462 -7.39 -31.35 -21.75
CA THR A 462 -8.43 -32.08 -22.44
C THR A 462 -9.61 -31.24 -22.87
N ARG A 463 -9.47 -30.34 -23.81
CA ARG A 463 -10.44 -30.05 -24.88
C ARG A 463 -10.25 -28.68 -25.52
N ARG A 464 -9.69 -28.67 -26.69
CA ARG A 464 -9.99 -27.69 -27.73
C ARG A 464 -11.50 -27.76 -28.03
N ASN A 465 -12.14 -26.59 -28.08
CA ASN A 465 -13.55 -26.34 -28.41
C ASN A 465 -14.59 -26.46 -27.29
N ARG A 466 -14.74 -25.38 -26.53
CA ARG A 466 -16.04 -24.91 -26.03
C ARG A 466 -16.14 -23.40 -26.27
N GLU A 467 -17.26 -22.99 -26.87
CA GLU A 467 -17.63 -21.59 -26.96
C GLU A 467 -17.78 -21.02 -25.53
N PHE A 468 -17.04 -19.96 -25.26
CA PHE A 468 -17.13 -19.24 -23.99
C PHE A 468 -18.30 -18.27 -24.05
N THR A 469 -19.08 -18.17 -22.98
CA THR A 469 -20.08 -17.11 -22.81
C THR A 469 -19.37 -15.76 -22.61
N PRO A 470 -19.98 -14.62 -23.00
CA PRO A 470 -19.35 -13.30 -22.89
C PRO A 470 -18.84 -12.95 -21.48
N ASP A 471 -19.53 -13.41 -20.43
CA ASP A 471 -19.13 -13.20 -19.03
C ASP A 471 -17.90 -14.03 -18.59
N GLU A 472 -17.64 -15.16 -19.26
CA GLU A 472 -16.49 -16.01 -18.93
C GLU A 472 -15.17 -15.51 -19.56
N ARG A 473 -15.22 -14.54 -20.49
CA ARG A 473 -14.03 -14.01 -21.19
C ARG A 473 -13.25 -12.99 -20.36
N ASN A 474 -13.86 -12.40 -19.34
CA ASN A 474 -13.28 -11.31 -18.56
C ASN A 474 -12.73 -11.74 -17.20
N GLN A 475 -12.75 -13.04 -16.87
CA GLN A 475 -12.13 -13.55 -15.64
C GLN A 475 -10.68 -13.94 -15.89
N TYR A 476 -9.77 -13.32 -15.16
CA TYR A 476 -8.36 -13.71 -15.12
C TYR A 476 -8.11 -14.61 -13.93
N ASN A 477 -7.28 -15.64 -14.14
CA ASN A 477 -6.93 -16.61 -13.11
C ASN A 477 -5.41 -16.77 -13.06
N VAL A 478 -4.92 -17.07 -11.87
CA VAL A 478 -3.52 -17.35 -11.60
C VAL A 478 -3.37 -18.80 -11.18
N LEU A 479 -2.47 -19.52 -11.85
CA LEU A 479 -2.08 -20.87 -11.48
C LEU A 479 -0.62 -20.86 -11.06
N PHE A 480 -0.31 -21.51 -9.95
CA PHE A 480 1.06 -21.79 -9.58
C PHE A 480 1.18 -23.23 -9.06
N SER A 481 2.26 -23.89 -9.47
CA SER A 481 2.53 -25.25 -9.05
C SER A 481 4.01 -25.49 -8.77
N LYS A 482 4.28 -26.50 -7.96
CA LYS A 482 5.62 -26.94 -7.61
C LYS A 482 5.70 -28.45 -7.51
N TYR A 483 6.76 -29.02 -8.07
CA TYR A 483 7.12 -30.41 -7.84
C TYR A 483 7.77 -30.54 -6.45
N LEU A 484 7.13 -31.29 -5.58
CA LEU A 484 7.67 -31.63 -4.27
C LEU A 484 8.62 -32.84 -4.35
N THR A 485 8.40 -33.70 -5.32
CA THR A 485 9.28 -34.81 -5.72
C THR A 485 9.23 -34.95 -7.24
N ASP A 486 10.11 -35.76 -7.83
CA ASP A 486 10.14 -35.99 -9.29
C ASP A 486 8.80 -36.45 -9.89
N ASN A 487 7.92 -37.00 -9.05
CA ASN A 487 6.64 -37.58 -9.47
C ASN A 487 5.41 -36.93 -8.81
N PHE A 488 5.59 -35.98 -7.90
CA PHE A 488 4.48 -35.38 -7.17
C PHE A 488 4.51 -33.86 -7.26
N MET A 489 3.49 -33.31 -7.90
CA MET A 489 3.25 -31.88 -8.06
C MET A 489 2.06 -31.43 -7.21
N VAL A 490 2.18 -30.28 -6.58
CA VAL A 490 1.10 -29.57 -5.89
C VAL A 490 0.94 -28.20 -6.52
N GLY A 491 -0.31 -27.79 -6.71
CA GLY A 491 -0.60 -26.48 -7.26
C GLY A 491 -1.84 -25.84 -6.64
N TYR A 492 -1.96 -24.56 -6.91
CA TYR A 492 -3.07 -23.73 -6.47
C TYR A 492 -3.48 -22.84 -7.64
N THR A 493 -4.78 -22.70 -7.81
CA THR A 493 -5.38 -21.81 -8.79
C THR A 493 -6.33 -20.86 -8.08
N THR A 494 -6.28 -19.59 -8.41
CA THR A 494 -7.22 -18.58 -7.88
C THR A 494 -7.66 -17.64 -8.97
N SER A 495 -8.89 -17.14 -8.88
CA SER A 495 -9.34 -16.01 -9.70
C SER A 495 -8.74 -14.71 -9.16
N MET A 496 -8.52 -13.72 -10.04
CA MET A 496 -7.95 -12.42 -9.63
C MET A 496 -8.89 -11.62 -8.71
N ASP A 497 -10.20 -11.85 -8.78
CA ASP A 497 -11.21 -11.31 -7.84
C ASP A 497 -11.22 -12.01 -6.48
N ASN A 498 -10.42 -13.07 -6.33
CA ASN A 498 -10.33 -13.91 -5.13
C ASN A 498 -11.65 -14.59 -4.70
N GLU A 499 -12.65 -14.59 -5.58
CA GLU A 499 -13.94 -15.25 -5.29
C GLU A 499 -13.86 -16.77 -5.45
N HIS A 500 -12.95 -17.25 -6.30
CA HIS A 500 -12.78 -18.66 -6.61
C HIS A 500 -11.35 -19.13 -6.43
N HIS A 501 -11.17 -20.29 -5.80
CA HIS A 501 -9.86 -20.91 -5.67
C HIS A 501 -9.94 -22.44 -5.62
N SER A 502 -8.84 -23.09 -6.00
CA SER A 502 -8.71 -24.54 -5.96
C SER A 502 -7.28 -24.97 -5.67
N VAL A 503 -7.12 -25.91 -4.77
CA VAL A 503 -5.85 -26.63 -4.53
C VAL A 503 -5.89 -27.93 -5.30
N PHE A 504 -4.80 -28.27 -5.97
CA PHE A 504 -4.71 -29.55 -6.68
C PHE A 504 -3.37 -30.25 -6.45
N GLY A 505 -3.38 -31.57 -6.58
CA GLY A 505 -2.20 -32.41 -6.54
C GLY A 505 -2.22 -33.42 -7.67
N GLN A 506 -1.06 -33.65 -8.27
CA GLN A 506 -0.87 -34.62 -9.33
C GLN A 506 0.26 -35.56 -8.96
N TYR A 507 0.00 -36.87 -9.06
CA TYR A 507 1.01 -37.90 -8.85
C TYR A 507 1.19 -38.72 -10.13
N GLU A 508 2.41 -38.68 -10.69
CA GLU A 508 2.79 -39.45 -11.87
C GLU A 508 3.19 -40.86 -11.46
N ILE A 509 2.33 -41.84 -11.77
CA ILE A 509 2.63 -43.26 -11.55
C ILE A 509 3.59 -43.78 -12.64
N SER A 510 3.38 -43.32 -13.86
CA SER A 510 4.19 -43.64 -15.01
C SER A 510 4.09 -42.55 -16.07
N LYS A 511 4.94 -42.54 -17.09
CA LYS A 511 4.89 -41.59 -18.22
C LYS A 511 3.53 -41.49 -18.91
N HIS A 512 2.63 -42.44 -18.67
CA HIS A 512 1.33 -42.52 -19.31
C HIS A 512 0.15 -42.49 -18.33
N LEU A 513 0.40 -42.53 -17.01
CA LEU A 513 -0.65 -42.65 -16.00
C LEU A 513 -0.42 -41.70 -14.86
N ASN A 514 -1.36 -40.77 -14.65
CA ASN A 514 -1.37 -39.80 -13.57
C ASN A 514 -2.62 -39.98 -12.70
N ILE A 515 -2.45 -39.80 -11.40
CA ILE A 515 -3.56 -39.59 -10.44
C ILE A 515 -3.61 -38.14 -10.10
N ASN A 516 -4.81 -37.58 -10.18
CA ASN A 516 -5.08 -36.18 -9.93
C ASN A 516 -6.08 -36.03 -8.79
N TYR A 517 -5.87 -35.04 -7.96
CA TYR A 517 -6.78 -34.65 -6.87
C TYR A 517 -6.94 -33.14 -6.89
N SER A 518 -8.17 -32.65 -6.68
CA SER A 518 -8.41 -31.23 -6.47
C SER A 518 -9.50 -30.98 -5.43
N LEU A 519 -9.37 -29.85 -4.74
CA LEU A 519 -10.28 -29.35 -3.73
C LEU A 519 -10.59 -27.88 -4.04
N ASN A 520 -11.88 -27.53 -4.20
CA ASN A 520 -12.31 -26.16 -4.47
C ASN A 520 -12.76 -25.43 -3.19
N GLU A 521 -13.13 -24.15 -3.31
CA GLU A 521 -13.63 -23.28 -2.24
C GLU A 521 -14.88 -23.84 -1.52
N ASN A 522 -15.68 -24.65 -2.21
CA ASN A 522 -16.88 -25.26 -1.66
C ASN A 522 -16.61 -26.58 -0.90
N ASN A 523 -15.35 -26.92 -0.66
CA ASN A 523 -14.90 -28.19 -0.09
C ASN A 523 -15.32 -29.43 -0.92
N GLU A 524 -15.52 -29.23 -2.22
CA GLU A 524 -15.79 -30.36 -3.13
C GLU A 524 -14.46 -31.01 -3.54
N ASN A 525 -14.38 -32.31 -3.31
CA ASN A 525 -13.22 -33.13 -3.65
C ASN A 525 -13.39 -33.76 -5.02
N TRP A 526 -12.40 -33.63 -5.86
CA TRP A 526 -12.34 -34.26 -7.16
C TRP A 526 -11.15 -35.22 -7.25
N TYR A 527 -11.37 -36.40 -7.78
CA TYR A 527 -10.36 -37.43 -8.02
C TYR A 527 -10.38 -37.79 -9.50
N GLY A 528 -9.23 -37.76 -10.15
CA GLY A 528 -9.08 -38.09 -11.57
C GLY A 528 -8.00 -39.11 -11.80
N LEU A 529 -8.23 -39.99 -12.78
CA LEU A 529 -7.20 -40.86 -13.34
C LEU A 529 -7.03 -40.46 -14.81
N GLU A 530 -5.83 -39.98 -15.16
CA GLU A 530 -5.49 -39.59 -16.51
C GLU A 530 -4.55 -40.64 -17.14
N TYR A 531 -4.97 -41.16 -18.29
CA TYR A 531 -4.12 -42.03 -19.08
C TYR A 531 -3.82 -41.37 -20.43
N ARG A 532 -2.53 -41.11 -20.70
CA ARG A 532 -2.07 -40.42 -21.90
C ARG A 532 -1.51 -41.44 -22.92
N LEU A 533 -2.14 -41.51 -24.09
CA LEU A 533 -1.66 -42.26 -25.25
C LEU A 533 -0.96 -41.27 -26.19
N THR A 534 0.31 -41.52 -26.48
CA THR A 534 1.06 -40.84 -27.54
C THR A 534 1.01 -41.74 -28.77
N PHE A 535 0.39 -41.27 -29.85
CA PHE A 535 0.36 -41.98 -31.16
C PHE A 535 1.48 -41.47 -32.05
#